data_9d4c8d52ad1bb7269ed90e2d104a2d48
#
_entry.id   9d4c8d52ad1bb7269ed90e2d104a2d48
#
_cell.length_a   1.000
_cell.length_b   1.000
_cell.length_c   1.000
_cell.angle_alpha   90.00
_cell.angle_beta   90.00
_cell.angle_gamma   90.00
#
_symmetry.space_group_name_H-M   'P 1'
#
loop_
_entity.id
_entity.type
_entity.pdbx_description
1 polymer ?
#
loop_
_entity_poly.entity_id
_entity_poly.type
_entity_poly.pdbx_seq_one_letter_code
_entity_poly.pdbx_strand_id
1 'polypeptide(L)'
;MKQPATTSQAPALDTYDKFLVMFSGGKDSTALVLHLLDCGIAPEKIELWHHDIDGEGPVFMDWESTRDYCRKFAEAFRIPIFFSWKVGGFRREMLRENQLTAPVCFEVPAGEGVKATVTVGGTRGKFATRRKFPQVSPDLSVRWCSAYLKIDVGATAIRNQERFNNCRTLVLSGERGEESPARSKYAIFEPDRADGRTGKASRHVDRWRPIRDWTEREVWAIIERYRVRVHPAYYLGFGRVSCKFCIFGNADQFASAFKVSPELGAKMVAQEAEFGVTIKRNLSLAELVQKGTPYEMEAALVDLATAYDYTESIFVNNWTLPAGAFGESCGPV
;
A
#
# COMPACT_ATOMS: atom_id res chain seq x y z
N MET A 1 -30.05 1.10 12.83
CA MET A 1 -29.47 2.23 12.10
C MET A 1 -29.41 1.84 10.62
N LYS A 2 -30.03 2.61 9.71
CA LYS A 2 -29.95 2.33 8.27
C LYS A 2 -28.53 2.60 7.81
N GLN A 3 -27.88 1.62 7.18
CA GLN A 3 -26.62 1.85 6.47
C GLN A 3 -26.90 2.93 5.40
N PRO A 4 -26.03 3.95 5.26
CA PRO A 4 -26.16 4.91 4.19
C PRO A 4 -26.04 4.19 2.85
N ALA A 5 -26.84 4.61 1.88
CA ALA A 5 -26.90 3.98 0.57
C ALA A 5 -25.54 4.04 -0.12
N THR A 6 -25.00 2.88 -0.50
CA THR A 6 -23.85 2.76 -1.41
C THR A 6 -24.31 3.21 -2.79
N THR A 7 -23.75 4.31 -3.30
CA THR A 7 -24.09 4.80 -4.64
C THR A 7 -23.02 4.36 -5.64
N SER A 8 -23.46 4.02 -6.87
CA SER A 8 -22.55 3.79 -8.00
C SER A 8 -22.07 5.10 -8.65
N GLN A 9 -22.55 6.24 -8.16
CA GLN A 9 -22.28 7.56 -8.74
C GLN A 9 -21.03 8.18 -8.11
N ALA A 10 -20.21 8.82 -8.94
CA ALA A 10 -19.08 9.62 -8.48
C ALA A 10 -19.56 10.74 -7.53
N PRO A 11 -18.82 11.04 -6.45
CA PRO A 11 -19.16 12.14 -5.57
C PRO A 11 -18.98 13.49 -6.26
N ALA A 12 -19.69 14.52 -5.79
CA ALA A 12 -19.47 15.90 -6.20
C ALA A 12 -18.12 16.39 -5.62
N LEU A 13 -17.06 16.35 -6.43
CA LEU A 13 -15.68 16.56 -5.99
C LEU A 13 -15.43 17.96 -5.44
N ASP A 14 -16.13 18.96 -5.94
CA ASP A 14 -16.07 20.35 -5.51
C ASP A 14 -16.53 20.56 -4.05
N THR A 15 -17.26 19.60 -3.50
CA THR A 15 -17.72 19.63 -2.10
C THR A 15 -16.69 19.15 -1.08
N TYR A 16 -15.54 18.65 -1.52
CA TYR A 16 -14.50 18.15 -0.64
C TYR A 16 -13.34 19.14 -0.49
N ASP A 17 -12.90 19.29 0.75
CA ASP A 17 -11.77 20.16 1.11
C ASP A 17 -10.43 19.46 0.87
N LYS A 18 -10.38 18.12 1.07
CA LYS A 18 -9.16 17.31 1.01
C LYS A 18 -9.37 15.97 0.32
N PHE A 19 -8.38 15.57 -0.46
CA PHE A 19 -8.31 14.31 -1.19
C PHE A 19 -7.12 13.50 -0.68
N LEU A 20 -7.37 12.43 0.06
CA LEU A 20 -6.32 11.57 0.63
C LEU A 20 -6.16 10.31 -0.23
N VAL A 21 -5.10 10.25 -1.02
CA VAL A 21 -4.80 9.08 -1.84
C VAL A 21 -3.97 8.08 -1.05
N MET A 22 -4.49 6.88 -0.83
CA MET A 22 -3.74 5.76 -0.26
C MET A 22 -2.70 5.28 -1.27
N PHE A 23 -1.50 5.87 -1.20
CA PHE A 23 -0.46 5.76 -2.21
C PHE A 23 0.58 4.70 -1.82
N SER A 24 0.61 3.59 -2.56
CA SER A 24 1.56 2.49 -2.31
C SER A 24 2.80 2.52 -3.21
N GLY A 25 2.88 3.45 -4.17
CA GLY A 25 3.89 3.45 -5.23
C GLY A 25 3.61 2.46 -6.37
N GLY A 26 2.56 1.65 -6.27
CA GLY A 26 2.15 0.74 -7.33
C GLY A 26 1.31 1.39 -8.42
N LYS A 27 1.20 0.73 -9.60
CA LYS A 27 0.52 1.23 -10.80
C LYS A 27 -0.90 1.76 -10.55
N ASP A 28 -1.68 1.03 -9.75
CA ASP A 28 -3.08 1.39 -9.49
C ASP A 28 -3.21 2.66 -8.64
N SER A 29 -2.36 2.83 -7.64
CA SER A 29 -2.31 4.08 -6.85
C SER A 29 -1.72 5.25 -7.66
N THR A 30 -0.79 4.98 -8.56
CA THR A 30 -0.27 5.97 -9.53
C THR A 30 -1.39 6.43 -10.47
N ALA A 31 -2.09 5.49 -11.12
CA ALA A 31 -3.22 5.80 -12.01
C ALA A 31 -4.31 6.60 -11.28
N LEU A 32 -4.56 6.30 -10.02
CA LEU A 32 -5.51 7.02 -9.19
C LEU A 32 -5.14 8.50 -9.00
N VAL A 33 -3.86 8.81 -8.74
CA VAL A 33 -3.38 10.21 -8.66
C VAL A 33 -3.57 10.91 -9.99
N LEU A 34 -3.15 10.27 -11.09
CA LEU A 34 -3.24 10.84 -12.43
C LEU A 34 -4.70 11.10 -12.85
N HIS A 35 -5.60 10.20 -12.46
CA HIS A 35 -7.04 10.38 -12.68
C HIS A 35 -7.61 11.59 -11.91
N LEU A 36 -7.17 11.84 -10.67
CA LEU A 36 -7.59 13.05 -9.95
C LEU A 36 -7.13 14.32 -10.64
N LEU A 37 -5.92 14.33 -11.18
CA LEU A 37 -5.41 15.46 -11.96
C LEU A 37 -6.23 15.67 -13.24
N ASP A 38 -6.62 14.59 -13.93
CA ASP A 38 -7.55 14.66 -15.08
C ASP A 38 -8.94 15.19 -14.69
N CYS A 39 -9.40 14.91 -13.47
CA CYS A 39 -10.64 15.48 -12.93
C CYS A 39 -10.50 16.97 -12.56
N GLY A 40 -9.33 17.59 -12.77
CA GLY A 40 -9.08 19.00 -12.47
C GLY A 40 -8.87 19.31 -10.98
N ILE A 41 -8.58 18.31 -10.15
CA ILE A 41 -8.27 18.53 -8.75
C ILE A 41 -6.86 19.11 -8.64
N ALA A 42 -6.74 20.28 -8.03
CA ALA A 42 -5.48 20.95 -7.84
C ALA A 42 -4.54 20.15 -6.93
N PRO A 43 -3.23 20.05 -7.26
CA PRO A 43 -2.27 19.24 -6.50
C PRO A 43 -2.23 19.57 -4.99
N GLU A 44 -2.41 20.81 -4.62
CA GLU A 44 -2.41 21.28 -3.23
C GLU A 44 -3.61 20.81 -2.41
N LYS A 45 -4.70 20.33 -3.05
CA LYS A 45 -5.84 19.69 -2.39
C LYS A 45 -5.63 18.19 -2.19
N ILE A 46 -4.64 17.60 -2.87
CA ILE A 46 -4.33 16.17 -2.81
C ILE A 46 -3.24 15.95 -1.77
N GLU A 47 -3.38 14.91 -0.98
CA GLU A 47 -2.34 14.41 -0.09
C GLU A 47 -2.09 12.93 -0.41
N LEU A 48 -0.84 12.55 -0.66
CA LEU A 48 -0.46 11.14 -0.75
C LEU A 48 -0.20 10.57 0.64
N TRP A 49 -0.77 9.42 0.93
CA TRP A 49 -0.60 8.74 2.21
C TRP A 49 -0.01 7.36 1.99
N HIS A 50 1.28 7.22 2.33
CA HIS A 50 1.98 5.94 2.26
C HIS A 50 2.00 5.26 3.62
N HIS A 51 1.50 4.02 3.66
CA HIS A 51 1.54 3.18 4.87
C HIS A 51 2.74 2.24 4.76
N ASP A 52 3.84 2.63 5.39
CA ASP A 52 5.07 1.87 5.44
C ASP A 52 4.89 0.63 6.33
N ILE A 53 4.97 -0.54 5.74
CA ILE A 53 4.68 -1.78 6.44
C ILE A 53 5.82 -2.24 7.34
N ASP A 54 7.06 -1.85 7.04
CA ASP A 54 8.23 -2.21 7.84
C ASP A 54 8.54 -1.14 8.89
N GLY A 55 8.02 0.08 8.72
CA GLY A 55 8.19 1.18 9.63
C GLY A 55 9.62 1.74 9.64
N GLU A 56 10.04 2.27 10.78
CA GLU A 56 11.40 2.75 10.99
C GLU A 56 12.34 1.57 11.29
N GLY A 57 13.13 1.20 10.34
CA GLY A 57 14.09 0.12 10.51
C GLY A 57 14.50 -0.51 9.20
N PRO A 58 15.33 -1.54 9.24
CA PRO A 58 15.68 -2.28 8.03
C PRO A 58 14.44 -2.88 7.37
N VAL A 59 14.35 -2.71 6.07
CA VAL A 59 13.28 -3.29 5.27
C VAL A 59 13.27 -4.82 5.42
N PHE A 60 12.09 -5.38 5.66
CA PHE A 60 11.88 -6.81 5.83
C PHE A 60 10.96 -7.40 4.77
N MET A 61 9.85 -6.72 4.46
CA MET A 61 8.86 -7.21 3.51
C MET A 61 8.82 -6.37 2.23
N ASP A 62 8.99 -5.06 2.35
CA ASP A 62 8.87 -4.14 1.21
C ASP A 62 10.14 -4.14 0.34
N TRP A 63 10.15 -3.31 -0.69
CA TRP A 63 11.34 -2.96 -1.45
C TRP A 63 12.03 -1.78 -0.77
N GLU A 64 13.33 -1.79 -0.76
CA GLU A 64 14.14 -0.75 -0.14
C GLU A 64 13.88 0.63 -0.78
N SER A 65 13.64 0.65 -2.09
CA SER A 65 13.37 1.87 -2.85
C SER A 65 11.96 2.42 -2.72
N THR A 66 10.98 1.67 -2.19
CA THR A 66 9.55 2.07 -2.23
C THR A 66 9.32 3.42 -1.57
N ARG A 67 9.88 3.63 -0.36
CA ARG A 67 9.66 4.87 0.40
C ARG A 67 10.18 6.10 -0.35
N ASP A 68 11.39 6.02 -0.88
CA ASP A 68 12.01 7.12 -1.61
C ASP A 68 11.40 7.33 -2.99
N TYR A 69 11.04 6.26 -3.70
CA TYR A 69 10.26 6.35 -4.92
C TYR A 69 8.95 7.12 -4.71
N CYS A 70 8.21 6.80 -3.64
CA CYS A 70 6.97 7.51 -3.31
C CYS A 70 7.21 8.99 -3.01
N ARG A 71 8.32 9.32 -2.33
CA ARG A 71 8.72 10.70 -2.06
C ARG A 71 9.07 11.45 -3.35
N LYS A 72 9.88 10.85 -4.22
CA LYS A 72 10.26 11.42 -5.53
C LYS A 72 9.06 11.62 -6.46
N PHE A 73 8.13 10.67 -6.45
CA PHE A 73 6.86 10.82 -7.18
C PHE A 73 6.07 12.04 -6.67
N ALA A 74 5.91 12.16 -5.36
CA ALA A 74 5.21 13.28 -4.74
C ALA A 74 5.87 14.63 -5.07
N GLU A 75 7.19 14.70 -5.00
CA GLU A 75 7.99 15.88 -5.38
C GLU A 75 7.78 16.27 -6.85
N ALA A 76 7.83 15.29 -7.78
CA ALA A 76 7.66 15.51 -9.20
C ALA A 76 6.28 16.09 -9.56
N PHE A 77 5.24 15.67 -8.85
CA PHE A 77 3.87 16.18 -9.02
C PHE A 77 3.54 17.36 -8.11
N ARG A 78 4.46 17.80 -7.24
CA ARG A 78 4.26 18.86 -6.23
C ARG A 78 3.07 18.57 -5.31
N ILE A 79 2.87 17.30 -4.97
CA ILE A 79 1.81 16.85 -4.09
C ILE A 79 2.44 16.48 -2.73
N PRO A 80 1.94 16.97 -1.60
CA PRO A 80 2.45 16.57 -0.29
C PRO A 80 2.24 15.07 -0.05
N ILE A 81 3.25 14.41 0.51
CA ILE A 81 3.17 13.00 0.93
C ILE A 81 3.37 12.89 2.44
N PHE A 82 2.61 12.03 3.10
CA PHE A 82 2.74 11.72 4.52
C PHE A 82 2.93 10.22 4.71
N PHE A 83 3.93 9.87 5.50
CA PHE A 83 4.21 8.48 5.85
C PHE A 83 3.57 8.12 7.18
N SER A 84 3.13 6.87 7.29
CA SER A 84 2.56 6.33 8.52
C SER A 84 2.88 4.84 8.64
N TRP A 85 3.06 4.38 9.88
CA TRP A 85 3.49 3.01 10.16
C TRP A 85 3.09 2.56 11.57
N LYS A 86 3.19 1.28 11.83
CA LYS A 86 3.23 0.74 13.18
C LYS A 86 4.65 0.66 13.69
N VAL A 87 4.87 1.01 14.93
CA VAL A 87 6.19 0.88 15.58
C VAL A 87 6.69 -0.56 15.49
N GLY A 88 7.89 -0.72 14.89
CA GLY A 88 8.51 -2.01 14.62
C GLY A 88 7.91 -2.79 13.45
N GLY A 89 6.93 -2.22 12.74
CA GLY A 89 6.40 -2.68 11.47
C GLY A 89 5.94 -4.14 11.43
N PHE A 90 6.11 -4.73 10.26
CA PHE A 90 5.71 -6.11 9.98
C PHE A 90 6.41 -7.11 10.90
N ARG A 91 7.72 -6.97 11.07
CA ARG A 91 8.52 -7.92 11.85
C ARG A 91 8.07 -7.99 13.31
N ARG A 92 7.86 -6.84 13.96
CA ARG A 92 7.37 -6.81 15.35
C ARG A 92 5.98 -7.43 15.48
N GLU A 93 5.09 -7.13 14.54
CA GLU A 93 3.73 -7.67 14.58
C GLU A 93 3.73 -9.19 14.33
N MET A 94 4.56 -9.68 13.42
CA MET A 94 4.75 -11.09 13.14
C MET A 94 5.28 -11.88 14.34
N LEU A 95 6.29 -11.31 15.02
CA LEU A 95 6.96 -11.93 16.18
C LEU A 95 6.24 -11.65 17.51
N ARG A 96 5.12 -10.95 17.50
CA ARG A 96 4.41 -10.56 18.71
C ARG A 96 4.06 -11.78 19.58
N GLU A 97 4.49 -11.74 20.84
CA GLU A 97 4.26 -12.79 21.83
C GLU A 97 3.87 -12.16 23.17
N ASN A 98 2.66 -12.46 23.66
CA ASN A 98 2.09 -11.93 24.87
C ASN A 98 2.33 -10.41 25.08
N GLN A 99 2.04 -9.63 24.03
CA GLN A 99 2.24 -8.19 24.01
C GLN A 99 1.00 -7.45 23.49
N LEU A 100 0.90 -6.18 23.85
CA LEU A 100 -0.06 -5.26 23.24
C LEU A 100 0.27 -5.02 21.77
N THR A 101 -0.74 -4.63 21.00
CA THR A 101 -0.50 -4.12 19.64
C THR A 101 0.38 -2.87 19.68
N ALA A 102 1.24 -2.70 18.69
CA ALA A 102 2.15 -1.57 18.62
C ALA A 102 1.41 -0.24 18.44
N PRO A 103 1.98 0.88 18.93
CA PRO A 103 1.51 2.22 18.58
C PRO A 103 1.55 2.45 17.08
N VAL A 104 0.76 3.42 16.62
CA VAL A 104 0.78 3.93 15.26
C VAL A 104 1.50 5.27 15.25
N CYS A 105 2.48 5.40 14.35
CA CYS A 105 3.16 6.64 14.03
C CYS A 105 2.65 7.16 12.69
N PHE A 106 2.53 8.49 12.57
CA PHE A 106 2.18 9.13 11.32
C PHE A 106 2.71 10.56 11.26
N GLU A 107 3.07 10.98 10.05
CA GLU A 107 3.50 12.36 9.79
C GLU A 107 2.29 13.30 9.72
N VAL A 108 2.49 14.52 10.22
CA VAL A 108 1.50 15.62 10.16
C VAL A 108 2.20 16.89 9.68
N PRO A 109 1.48 17.81 9.00
CA PRO A 109 2.06 19.12 8.70
C PRO A 109 2.33 19.90 9.99
N ALA A 110 3.53 20.49 10.10
CA ALA A 110 4.01 21.26 11.26
C ALA A 110 4.50 22.67 10.91
N GLY A 111 4.08 23.20 9.76
CA GLY A 111 4.49 24.47 9.19
C GLY A 111 4.78 24.34 7.70
N GLU A 112 5.23 25.41 7.06
CA GLU A 112 5.58 25.39 5.62
C GLU A 112 6.65 24.34 5.33
N GLY A 113 6.26 23.27 4.60
CA GLY A 113 7.16 22.19 4.18
C GLY A 113 7.70 21.32 5.32
N VAL A 114 7.40 21.63 6.58
CA VAL A 114 7.87 20.89 7.75
C VAL A 114 6.82 19.84 8.17
N LYS A 115 7.30 18.67 8.57
CA LYS A 115 6.46 17.60 9.11
C LYS A 115 6.91 17.23 10.51
N ALA A 116 5.94 16.90 11.36
CA ALA A 116 6.17 16.28 12.66
C ALA A 116 5.63 14.85 12.66
N THR A 117 6.22 14.00 13.51
CA THR A 117 5.70 12.64 13.71
C THR A 117 4.89 12.59 15.00
N VAL A 118 3.69 12.06 14.90
CA VAL A 118 2.77 11.83 16.02
C VAL A 118 2.69 10.32 16.28
N THR A 119 2.76 9.93 17.56
CA THR A 119 2.63 8.53 17.99
C THR A 119 1.42 8.37 18.88
N VAL A 120 0.54 7.41 18.54
CA VAL A 120 -0.70 7.16 19.29
C VAL A 120 -0.96 5.69 19.55
N GLY A 121 -1.63 5.36 20.63
CA GLY A 121 -2.02 3.99 20.98
C GLY A 121 -0.90 3.15 21.61
N GLY A 122 -1.03 1.83 21.53
CA GLY A 122 -0.05 0.88 22.07
C GLY A 122 -0.11 0.66 23.58
N THR A 123 -0.94 1.40 24.31
CA THR A 123 -1.02 1.38 25.78
C THR A 123 -2.27 0.68 26.34
N ARG A 124 -3.18 0.29 25.47
CA ARG A 124 -4.48 -0.31 25.84
C ARG A 124 -4.77 -1.53 24.96
N GLY A 125 -5.65 -2.39 25.45
CA GLY A 125 -6.11 -3.58 24.74
C GLY A 125 -5.72 -4.87 25.47
N LYS A 126 -5.88 -6.00 24.79
CA LYS A 126 -5.51 -7.31 25.31
C LYS A 126 -4.11 -7.69 24.87
N PHE A 127 -3.37 -8.32 25.76
CA PHE A 127 -2.14 -9.02 25.39
C PHE A 127 -2.50 -10.17 24.45
N ALA A 128 -1.71 -10.32 23.38
CA ALA A 128 -1.95 -11.35 22.39
C ALA A 128 -0.64 -11.84 21.76
N THR A 129 -0.67 -13.07 21.27
CA THR A 129 0.43 -13.70 20.54
C THR A 129 0.03 -13.85 19.08
N ARG A 130 0.98 -13.57 18.17
CA ARG A 130 0.82 -13.83 16.74
C ARG A 130 1.72 -14.96 16.28
N ARG A 131 3.03 -14.80 16.30
CA ARG A 131 4.01 -15.85 15.94
C ARG A 131 3.64 -16.59 14.66
N LYS A 132 3.28 -15.85 13.60
CA LYS A 132 2.92 -16.42 12.28
C LYS A 132 2.96 -15.36 11.19
N PHE A 133 3.21 -15.80 9.97
CA PHE A 133 3.00 -15.01 8.77
C PHE A 133 1.50 -14.75 8.51
N PRO A 134 1.15 -13.67 7.78
CA PRO A 134 -0.18 -13.55 7.21
C PRO A 134 -0.37 -14.57 6.09
N GLN A 135 -1.60 -15.00 5.85
CA GLN A 135 -1.93 -15.92 4.76
C GLN A 135 -2.96 -15.29 3.82
N VAL A 136 -3.05 -15.83 2.60
CA VAL A 136 -4.06 -15.43 1.61
C VAL A 136 -5.44 -15.80 2.15
N SER A 137 -6.28 -14.80 2.36
CA SER A 137 -7.64 -14.96 2.86
C SER A 137 -8.46 -13.68 2.60
N PRO A 138 -9.77 -13.77 2.35
CA PRO A 138 -10.67 -12.62 2.42
C PRO A 138 -10.78 -12.09 3.86
N ASP A 139 -10.58 -12.93 4.86
CA ASP A 139 -10.60 -12.56 6.28
C ASP A 139 -9.37 -11.72 6.65
N LEU A 140 -9.62 -10.48 7.04
CA LEU A 140 -8.60 -9.52 7.47
C LEU A 140 -7.90 -9.93 8.79
N SER A 141 -8.50 -10.78 9.61
CA SER A 141 -7.84 -11.32 10.81
C SER A 141 -6.70 -12.26 10.45
N VAL A 142 -6.85 -13.01 9.36
CA VAL A 142 -5.83 -13.90 8.78
C VAL A 142 -4.84 -13.08 7.94
N ARG A 143 -5.34 -12.19 7.11
CA ARG A 143 -4.54 -11.24 6.32
C ARG A 143 -4.20 -9.99 7.14
N TRP A 144 -3.64 -10.20 8.31
CA TRP A 144 -3.36 -9.13 9.27
C TRP A 144 -2.41 -8.03 8.76
N CYS A 145 -1.53 -8.33 7.78
CA CYS A 145 -0.66 -7.32 7.19
C CYS A 145 -1.47 -6.19 6.51
N SER A 146 -2.59 -6.50 5.88
CA SER A 146 -3.49 -5.49 5.32
C SER A 146 -4.27 -4.74 6.40
N ALA A 147 -4.82 -5.48 7.38
CA ALA A 147 -5.62 -4.89 8.45
C ALA A 147 -4.79 -3.98 9.36
N TYR A 148 -3.75 -4.54 9.98
CA TYR A 148 -3.00 -3.88 11.06
C TYR A 148 -1.97 -2.86 10.58
N LEU A 149 -1.34 -3.11 9.40
CA LEU A 149 -0.23 -2.27 8.94
C LEU A 149 -0.63 -1.23 7.90
N LYS A 150 -1.85 -1.32 7.36
CA LYS A 150 -2.36 -0.37 6.35
C LYS A 150 -3.69 0.23 6.78
N ILE A 151 -4.76 -0.57 6.83
CA ILE A 151 -6.13 -0.07 7.06
C ILE A 151 -6.27 0.60 8.43
N ASP A 152 -5.81 -0.05 9.49
CA ASP A 152 -5.89 0.50 10.85
C ASP A 152 -4.97 1.72 11.04
N VAL A 153 -3.79 1.70 10.40
CA VAL A 153 -2.84 2.81 10.42
C VAL A 153 -3.47 4.06 9.81
N GLY A 154 -4.01 3.95 8.59
CA GLY A 154 -4.66 5.07 7.92
C GLY A 154 -5.85 5.64 8.70
N ALA A 155 -6.74 4.75 9.18
CA ALA A 155 -7.90 5.19 9.96
C ALA A 155 -7.49 5.84 11.31
N THR A 156 -6.43 5.33 11.94
CA THR A 156 -5.90 5.90 13.18
C THR A 156 -5.31 7.29 12.91
N ALA A 157 -4.52 7.44 11.85
CA ALA A 157 -3.93 8.71 11.48
C ALA A 157 -5.01 9.78 11.19
N ILE A 158 -6.07 9.44 10.45
CA ILE A 158 -7.18 10.38 10.19
C ILE A 158 -7.89 10.76 11.49
N ARG A 159 -8.19 9.80 12.36
CA ARG A 159 -8.95 10.04 13.60
C ARG A 159 -8.22 10.90 14.63
N ASN A 160 -6.90 10.93 14.59
CA ASN A 160 -6.07 11.61 15.57
C ASN A 160 -5.43 12.90 15.03
N GLN A 161 -6.01 13.51 14.00
CA GLN A 161 -5.63 14.82 13.49
C GLN A 161 -6.84 15.74 13.48
N GLU A 162 -6.79 16.82 14.25
CA GLU A 162 -7.89 17.80 14.37
C GLU A 162 -8.22 18.50 13.05
N ARG A 163 -7.24 18.58 12.13
CA ARG A 163 -7.41 19.21 10.81
C ARG A 163 -8.44 18.51 9.91
N PHE A 164 -8.92 17.33 10.29
CA PHE A 164 -10.01 16.62 9.62
C PHE A 164 -11.36 16.79 10.31
N ASN A 165 -11.41 17.49 11.46
CA ASN A 165 -12.65 17.84 12.11
C ASN A 165 -13.30 19.03 11.40
N ASN A 166 -14.62 19.02 11.30
CA ASN A 166 -15.39 20.03 10.55
C ASN A 166 -14.92 20.22 9.08
N CYS A 167 -14.37 19.17 8.48
CA CYS A 167 -13.79 19.15 7.15
C CYS A 167 -14.38 17.97 6.38
N ARG A 168 -14.64 18.16 5.08
CA ARG A 168 -15.06 17.07 4.19
C ARG A 168 -13.84 16.49 3.51
N THR A 169 -13.53 15.25 3.85
CA THR A 169 -12.36 14.52 3.35
C THR A 169 -12.80 13.36 2.49
N LEU A 170 -12.22 13.23 1.31
CA LEU A 170 -12.39 12.08 0.43
C LEU A 170 -11.14 11.22 0.47
N VAL A 171 -11.29 10.00 0.98
CA VAL A 171 -10.24 8.98 0.95
C VAL A 171 -10.36 8.19 -0.35
N LEU A 172 -9.27 8.08 -1.10
CA LEU A 172 -9.24 7.38 -2.36
C LEU A 172 -8.32 6.15 -2.28
N SER A 173 -8.79 5.06 -2.84
CA SER A 173 -8.03 3.81 -2.88
C SER A 173 -8.16 3.12 -4.24
N GLY A 174 -7.05 2.52 -4.69
CA GLY A 174 -6.88 2.00 -6.04
C GLY A 174 -7.26 0.52 -6.20
N GLU A 175 -8.22 -0.01 -5.44
CA GLU A 175 -8.70 -1.37 -5.65
C GLU A 175 -9.48 -1.45 -6.96
N ARG A 176 -9.13 -2.42 -7.81
CA ARG A 176 -9.85 -2.72 -9.05
C ARG A 176 -10.63 -4.02 -8.95
N GLY A 177 -11.81 -4.03 -9.58
CA GLY A 177 -12.68 -5.22 -9.62
C GLY A 177 -12.06 -6.39 -10.36
N GLU A 178 -11.22 -6.11 -11.37
CA GLU A 178 -10.49 -7.11 -12.15
C GLU A 178 -9.51 -7.95 -11.31
N GLU A 179 -9.01 -7.40 -10.19
CA GLU A 179 -8.03 -8.10 -9.36
C GLU A 179 -8.60 -9.31 -8.59
N SER A 180 -9.90 -9.32 -8.29
CA SER A 180 -10.55 -10.48 -7.68
C SER A 180 -12.08 -10.36 -7.62
N PRO A 181 -12.81 -11.52 -7.52
CA PRO A 181 -14.26 -11.53 -7.32
C PRO A 181 -14.74 -10.80 -6.06
N ALA A 182 -13.92 -10.73 -5.02
CA ALA A 182 -14.23 -9.97 -3.82
C ALA A 182 -14.18 -8.47 -4.07
N ARG A 183 -13.16 -7.98 -4.82
CA ARG A 183 -13.01 -6.56 -5.13
C ARG A 183 -14.04 -6.05 -6.13
N SER A 184 -14.51 -6.88 -7.05
CA SER A 184 -15.57 -6.50 -7.99
C SER A 184 -16.89 -6.13 -7.30
N LYS A 185 -17.08 -6.56 -6.04
CA LYS A 185 -18.24 -6.28 -5.21
C LYS A 185 -18.06 -5.05 -4.29
N TYR A 186 -16.89 -4.43 -4.27
CA TYR A 186 -16.69 -3.25 -3.43
C TYR A 186 -17.55 -2.08 -3.92
N ALA A 187 -18.11 -1.34 -2.98
CA ALA A 187 -18.80 -0.11 -3.31
C ALA A 187 -17.85 0.89 -3.95
N ILE A 188 -18.27 1.58 -5.01
CA ILE A 188 -17.48 2.65 -5.64
C ILE A 188 -17.36 3.82 -4.66
N PHE A 189 -18.45 4.12 -3.96
CA PHE A 189 -18.51 5.21 -3.00
C PHE A 189 -19.25 4.77 -1.74
N GLU A 190 -18.67 5.08 -0.57
CA GLU A 190 -19.23 4.74 0.74
C GLU A 190 -18.64 5.63 1.84
N PRO A 191 -19.24 5.75 3.03
CA PRO A 191 -18.57 6.36 4.17
C PRO A 191 -17.29 5.59 4.53
N ASP A 192 -16.20 6.33 4.81
CA ASP A 192 -14.97 5.71 5.27
C ASP A 192 -15.09 5.22 6.71
N ARG A 193 -14.28 4.22 7.08
CA ARG A 193 -14.23 3.72 8.46
C ARG A 193 -13.72 4.75 9.48
N ALA A 194 -13.06 5.81 9.03
CA ALA A 194 -12.64 6.92 9.87
C ALA A 194 -13.72 8.00 10.00
N ASP A 195 -14.87 7.83 9.33
CA ASP A 195 -15.99 8.76 9.41
C ASP A 195 -16.49 8.95 10.85
N GLY A 196 -16.88 10.15 11.16
CA GLY A 196 -17.39 10.55 12.46
C GLY A 196 -18.29 11.77 12.34
N ARG A 197 -18.99 11.90 11.18
CA ARG A 197 -19.86 13.06 10.87
C ARG A 197 -21.00 13.27 11.86
N THR A 198 -21.45 12.21 12.52
CA THR A 198 -22.48 12.26 13.56
C THR A 198 -21.93 12.39 14.98
N GLY A 199 -20.59 12.36 15.14
CA GLY A 199 -19.91 12.46 16.42
C GLY A 199 -19.51 13.89 16.77
N LYS A 200 -18.95 14.07 17.96
CA LYS A 200 -18.50 15.39 18.47
C LYS A 200 -17.44 16.06 17.56
N ALA A 201 -16.64 15.29 16.86
CA ALA A 201 -15.59 15.81 15.99
C ALA A 201 -16.14 16.28 14.63
N SER A 202 -17.40 16.02 14.31
CA SER A 202 -18.04 16.37 13.02
C SER A 202 -17.17 16.08 11.79
N ARG A 203 -16.40 14.98 11.85
CA ARG A 203 -15.45 14.59 10.82
C ARG A 203 -16.18 13.84 9.71
N HIS A 204 -16.31 14.47 8.56
CA HIS A 204 -16.97 13.89 7.40
C HIS A 204 -15.92 13.23 6.51
N VAL A 205 -15.88 11.90 6.47
CA VAL A 205 -14.93 11.14 5.65
C VAL A 205 -15.67 10.12 4.80
N ASP A 206 -15.55 10.27 3.50
CA ASP A 206 -16.04 9.30 2.53
C ASP A 206 -14.87 8.58 1.86
N ARG A 207 -15.16 7.41 1.31
CA ARG A 207 -14.23 6.60 0.51
C ARG A 207 -14.73 6.50 -0.92
N TRP A 208 -13.83 6.74 -1.86
CA TRP A 208 -14.11 6.62 -3.28
C TRP A 208 -13.07 5.74 -3.98
N ARG A 209 -13.55 4.85 -4.86
CA ARG A 209 -12.76 3.95 -5.69
C ARG A 209 -13.02 4.25 -7.17
N PRO A 210 -12.51 5.37 -7.71
CA PRO A 210 -12.85 5.82 -9.06
C PRO A 210 -12.40 4.85 -10.15
N ILE A 211 -11.31 4.13 -9.92
CA ILE A 211 -10.74 3.18 -10.89
C ILE A 211 -11.20 1.73 -10.65
N ARG A 212 -12.23 1.50 -9.81
CA ARG A 212 -12.70 0.14 -9.50
C ARG A 212 -13.05 -0.66 -10.76
N ASP A 213 -13.67 -0.03 -11.72
CA ASP A 213 -14.13 -0.67 -12.96
C ASP A 213 -13.11 -0.56 -14.11
N TRP A 214 -11.92 -0.02 -13.84
CA TRP A 214 -10.85 0.05 -14.83
C TRP A 214 -10.17 -1.30 -15.05
N THR A 215 -9.84 -1.56 -16.31
CA THR A 215 -8.96 -2.64 -16.72
C THR A 215 -7.49 -2.29 -16.43
N GLU A 216 -6.63 -3.29 -16.35
CA GLU A 216 -5.18 -3.03 -16.22
C GLU A 216 -4.63 -2.25 -17.42
N ARG A 217 -5.22 -2.43 -18.62
CA ARG A 217 -4.87 -1.64 -19.81
C ARG A 217 -5.13 -0.15 -19.63
N GLU A 218 -6.26 0.23 -19.04
CA GLU A 218 -6.58 1.64 -18.74
C GLU A 218 -5.63 2.24 -17.71
N VAL A 219 -5.23 1.45 -16.72
CA VAL A 219 -4.21 1.85 -15.73
C VAL A 219 -2.88 2.14 -16.42
N TRP A 220 -2.41 1.25 -17.29
CA TRP A 220 -1.17 1.48 -18.03
C TRP A 220 -1.28 2.63 -19.02
N ALA A 221 -2.41 2.80 -19.69
CA ALA A 221 -2.63 3.88 -20.66
C ALA A 221 -2.55 5.28 -20.04
N ILE A 222 -3.09 5.48 -18.82
CA ILE A 222 -2.95 6.79 -18.14
C ILE A 222 -1.50 7.02 -17.69
N ILE A 223 -0.80 6.01 -17.20
CA ILE A 223 0.60 6.11 -16.80
C ILE A 223 1.50 6.46 -17.98
N GLU A 224 1.30 5.80 -19.15
CA GLU A 224 1.98 6.11 -20.40
C GLU A 224 1.73 7.55 -20.86
N ARG A 225 0.47 7.99 -20.85
CA ARG A 225 0.07 9.34 -21.27
C ARG A 225 0.77 10.44 -20.46
N TYR A 226 0.97 10.20 -19.16
CA TYR A 226 1.72 11.09 -18.29
C TYR A 226 3.24 10.84 -18.33
N ARG A 227 3.69 9.80 -19.06
CA ARG A 227 5.10 9.40 -19.14
C ARG A 227 5.76 9.17 -17.78
N VAL A 228 5.02 8.57 -16.86
CA VAL A 228 5.51 8.30 -15.51
C VAL A 228 6.33 7.01 -15.52
N ARG A 229 7.58 7.09 -15.04
CA ARG A 229 8.38 5.92 -14.71
C ARG A 229 7.81 5.30 -13.44
N VAL A 230 7.37 4.06 -13.55
CA VAL A 230 6.82 3.32 -12.41
C VAL A 230 7.91 2.74 -11.52
N HIS A 231 7.51 2.20 -10.38
CA HIS A 231 8.42 1.59 -9.41
C HIS A 231 9.33 0.54 -10.06
N PRO A 232 10.64 0.47 -9.71
CA PRO A 232 11.62 -0.39 -10.38
C PRO A 232 11.26 -1.88 -10.38
N ALA A 233 10.53 -2.37 -9.39
CA ALA A 233 10.11 -3.77 -9.34
C ALA A 233 9.28 -4.22 -10.58
N TYR A 234 8.55 -3.31 -11.23
CA TYR A 234 7.84 -3.64 -12.48
C TYR A 234 8.81 -3.96 -13.62
N TYR A 235 9.94 -3.28 -13.69
CA TYR A 235 10.97 -3.55 -14.71
C TYR A 235 11.72 -4.85 -14.45
N LEU A 236 11.69 -5.35 -13.21
CA LEU A 236 12.22 -6.68 -12.83
C LEU A 236 11.25 -7.83 -13.14
N GLY A 237 10.07 -7.56 -13.72
CA GLY A 237 9.09 -8.58 -14.07
C GLY A 237 7.98 -8.79 -13.02
N PHE A 238 7.97 -8.07 -11.90
CA PHE A 238 6.90 -8.20 -10.92
C PHE A 238 5.62 -7.53 -11.40
N GLY A 239 4.54 -8.28 -11.54
CA GLY A 239 3.25 -7.79 -12.06
C GLY A 239 2.49 -6.87 -11.08
N ARG A 240 2.95 -6.80 -9.82
CA ARG A 240 2.43 -5.89 -8.81
C ARG A 240 3.54 -5.40 -7.89
N VAL A 241 3.46 -4.13 -7.55
CA VAL A 241 4.28 -3.54 -6.49
C VAL A 241 3.47 -3.49 -5.20
N SER A 242 3.93 -4.29 -4.26
CA SER A 242 3.51 -4.42 -2.89
C SER A 242 4.77 -4.83 -2.13
N CYS A 243 4.67 -5.71 -1.13
CA CYS A 243 5.86 -6.28 -0.51
C CYS A 243 6.65 -7.15 -1.51
N LYS A 244 7.97 -7.16 -1.43
CA LYS A 244 8.88 -8.04 -2.19
C LYS A 244 8.50 -9.52 -2.00
N PHE A 245 8.20 -9.90 -0.75
CA PHE A 245 7.74 -11.24 -0.37
C PHE A 245 6.24 -11.27 -0.10
N CYS A 246 5.44 -10.70 -1.01
CA CYS A 246 4.00 -10.61 -0.82
C CYS A 246 3.36 -12.00 -0.74
N ILE A 247 2.48 -12.19 0.24
CA ILE A 247 1.71 -13.45 0.40
C ILE A 247 0.91 -13.84 -0.85
N PHE A 248 0.59 -12.88 -1.71
CA PHE A 248 -0.11 -13.12 -2.98
C PHE A 248 0.84 -13.52 -4.12
N GLY A 249 2.15 -13.42 -3.95
CA GLY A 249 3.12 -13.81 -4.98
C GLY A 249 2.96 -15.28 -5.39
N ASN A 250 3.16 -15.59 -6.67
CA ASN A 250 3.26 -16.96 -7.19
C ASN A 250 4.68 -17.53 -6.97
N ALA A 251 4.95 -18.74 -7.45
CA ALA A 251 6.25 -19.39 -7.30
C ALA A 251 7.39 -18.61 -7.96
N ASP A 252 7.17 -18.07 -9.17
CA ASP A 252 8.18 -17.31 -9.91
C ASP A 252 8.51 -15.98 -9.22
N GLN A 253 7.50 -15.30 -8.67
CA GLN A 253 7.71 -14.09 -7.88
C GLN A 253 8.51 -14.35 -6.62
N PHE A 254 8.23 -15.46 -5.89
CA PHE A 254 9.03 -15.84 -4.71
C PHE A 254 10.45 -16.23 -5.10
N ALA A 255 10.63 -17.04 -6.17
CA ALA A 255 11.95 -17.40 -6.67
C ALA A 255 12.75 -16.16 -7.08
N SER A 256 12.11 -15.19 -7.73
CA SER A 256 12.72 -13.91 -8.10
C SER A 256 13.09 -13.07 -6.87
N ALA A 257 12.20 -12.96 -5.87
CA ALA A 257 12.45 -12.25 -4.63
C ALA A 257 13.61 -12.87 -3.83
N PHE A 258 13.71 -14.20 -3.82
CA PHE A 258 14.84 -14.91 -3.21
C PHE A 258 16.17 -14.66 -3.96
N LYS A 259 16.14 -14.56 -5.29
CA LYS A 259 17.29 -14.20 -6.10
C LYS A 259 17.76 -12.76 -5.80
N VAL A 260 16.83 -11.83 -5.61
CA VAL A 260 17.12 -10.41 -5.27
C VAL A 260 17.61 -10.26 -3.82
N SER A 261 17.05 -11.02 -2.88
CA SER A 261 17.34 -10.87 -1.44
C SER A 261 17.52 -12.25 -0.78
N PRO A 262 18.60 -12.99 -1.08
CA PRO A 262 18.76 -14.38 -0.65
C PRO A 262 18.86 -14.54 0.88
N GLU A 263 19.54 -13.62 1.56
CA GLU A 263 19.67 -13.66 3.03
C GLU A 263 18.32 -13.45 3.72
N LEU A 264 17.51 -12.54 3.20
CA LEU A 264 16.18 -12.27 3.73
C LEU A 264 15.24 -13.44 3.47
N GLY A 265 15.30 -14.02 2.27
CA GLY A 265 14.60 -15.25 1.93
C GLY A 265 14.93 -16.40 2.89
N ALA A 266 16.21 -16.63 3.17
CA ALA A 266 16.66 -17.65 4.12
C ALA A 266 16.11 -17.41 5.54
N LYS A 267 16.08 -16.15 6.00
CA LYS A 267 15.47 -15.78 7.29
C LYS A 267 13.98 -16.10 7.33
N MET A 268 13.26 -15.86 6.23
CA MET A 268 11.83 -16.16 6.15
C MET A 268 11.56 -17.66 6.20
N VAL A 269 12.36 -18.48 5.53
CA VAL A 269 12.28 -19.94 5.61
C VAL A 269 12.51 -20.44 7.04
N ALA A 270 13.53 -19.90 7.70
CA ALA A 270 13.81 -20.25 9.10
C ALA A 270 12.66 -19.88 10.05
N GLN A 271 12.05 -18.71 9.84
CA GLN A 271 10.90 -18.26 10.65
C GLN A 271 9.65 -19.09 10.37
N GLU A 272 9.41 -19.52 9.13
CA GLU A 272 8.30 -20.41 8.79
C GLU A 272 8.45 -21.75 9.53
N ALA A 273 9.65 -22.31 9.55
CA ALA A 273 9.97 -23.52 10.29
C ALA A 273 9.79 -23.33 11.81
N GLU A 274 10.27 -22.21 12.37
CA GLU A 274 10.13 -21.87 13.79
C GLU A 274 8.67 -21.74 14.22
N PHE A 275 7.83 -21.15 13.38
CA PHE A 275 6.40 -20.97 13.68
C PHE A 275 5.57 -22.23 13.49
N GLY A 276 6.08 -23.19 12.72
CA GLY A 276 5.33 -24.38 12.33
C GLY A 276 4.10 -24.09 11.45
N VAL A 277 4.06 -22.90 10.80
CA VAL A 277 2.95 -22.46 9.96
C VAL A 277 3.49 -21.78 8.71
N THR A 278 3.02 -22.23 7.56
CA THR A 278 3.47 -21.76 6.24
C THR A 278 2.75 -20.51 5.78
N ILE A 279 3.43 -19.66 4.97
CA ILE A 279 2.84 -18.50 4.29
C ILE A 279 1.78 -18.95 3.26
N LYS A 280 2.11 -19.99 2.51
CA LYS A 280 1.19 -20.62 1.55
C LYS A 280 0.49 -21.81 2.19
N ARG A 281 -0.78 -21.99 1.88
CA ARG A 281 -1.51 -23.18 2.38
C ARG A 281 -0.86 -24.46 1.84
N ASN A 282 -0.45 -25.34 2.73
CA ASN A 282 0.10 -26.66 2.42
C ASN A 282 1.39 -26.67 1.56
N LEU A 283 2.16 -25.59 1.56
CA LEU A 283 3.40 -25.47 0.81
C LEU A 283 4.38 -24.56 1.57
N SER A 284 5.56 -25.07 1.90
CA SER A 284 6.61 -24.26 2.52
C SER A 284 7.22 -23.29 1.52
N LEU A 285 7.85 -22.22 2.02
CA LEU A 285 8.58 -21.26 1.16
C LEU A 285 9.70 -21.93 0.39
N ALA A 286 10.42 -22.87 1.02
CA ALA A 286 11.50 -23.61 0.37
C ALA A 286 10.98 -24.40 -0.84
N GLU A 287 9.86 -25.14 -0.68
CA GLU A 287 9.23 -25.87 -1.78
C GLU A 287 8.63 -24.95 -2.84
N LEU A 288 8.05 -23.82 -2.43
CA LEU A 288 7.48 -22.84 -3.35
C LEU A 288 8.55 -22.25 -4.27
N VAL A 289 9.69 -21.85 -3.70
CA VAL A 289 10.81 -21.27 -4.46
C VAL A 289 11.41 -22.27 -5.44
N GLN A 290 11.51 -23.56 -5.07
CA GLN A 290 12.00 -24.61 -5.96
C GLN A 290 11.09 -24.87 -7.16
N LYS A 291 9.79 -24.54 -7.05
CA LYS A 291 8.82 -24.69 -8.14
C LYS A 291 8.79 -23.49 -9.09
N GLY A 292 9.38 -22.37 -8.68
CA GLY A 292 9.38 -21.14 -9.44
C GLY A 292 10.62 -21.01 -10.33
N THR A 293 10.44 -20.29 -11.44
CA THR A 293 11.52 -19.85 -12.32
C THR A 293 11.78 -18.36 -12.06
N PRO A 294 12.98 -17.99 -11.55
CA PRO A 294 13.28 -16.57 -11.34
C PRO A 294 13.24 -15.77 -12.64
N TYR A 295 12.70 -14.57 -12.57
CA TYR A 295 12.71 -13.65 -13.70
C TYR A 295 14.13 -13.33 -14.17
N GLU A 296 14.27 -12.99 -15.46
CA GLU A 296 15.47 -12.36 -15.97
C GLU A 296 15.49 -10.90 -15.50
N MET A 297 16.55 -10.53 -14.79
CA MET A 297 16.64 -9.20 -14.15
C MET A 297 18.03 -8.60 -14.46
N GLU A 298 18.02 -7.37 -14.96
CA GLU A 298 19.23 -6.59 -15.14
C GLU A 298 19.79 -6.13 -13.79
N ALA A 299 21.09 -6.27 -13.57
CA ALA A 299 21.74 -5.94 -12.31
C ALA A 299 21.49 -4.49 -11.88
N ALA A 300 21.60 -3.54 -12.81
CA ALA A 300 21.34 -2.12 -12.51
C ALA A 300 19.89 -1.84 -12.02
N LEU A 301 18.91 -2.57 -12.54
CA LEU A 301 17.53 -2.47 -12.06
C LEU A 301 17.34 -3.14 -10.71
N VAL A 302 18.07 -4.23 -10.43
CA VAL A 302 18.08 -4.85 -9.08
C VAL A 302 18.68 -3.87 -8.08
N ASP A 303 19.81 -3.27 -8.40
CA ASP A 303 20.46 -2.26 -7.55
C ASP A 303 19.52 -1.09 -7.27
N LEU A 304 18.84 -0.57 -8.29
CA LEU A 304 17.87 0.50 -8.14
C LEU A 304 16.67 0.10 -7.26
N ALA A 305 16.17 -1.12 -7.39
CA ALA A 305 15.03 -1.62 -6.62
C ALA A 305 15.38 -1.89 -5.15
N THR A 306 16.65 -2.21 -4.85
CA THR A 306 17.16 -2.53 -3.51
C THR A 306 17.94 -1.40 -2.86
N ALA A 307 18.10 -0.26 -3.53
CA ALA A 307 18.66 0.95 -2.94
C ALA A 307 17.60 1.69 -2.11
N TYR A 308 18.01 2.27 -0.98
CA TYR A 308 17.14 3.13 -0.18
C TYR A 308 16.88 4.49 -0.85
N ASP A 309 17.79 4.95 -1.71
CA ASP A 309 17.67 6.18 -2.47
C ASP A 309 17.29 5.86 -3.92
N TYR A 310 16.15 6.38 -4.36
CA TYR A 310 15.71 6.27 -5.75
C TYR A 310 16.30 7.41 -6.58
N THR A 311 17.15 7.08 -7.53
CA THR A 311 17.96 8.08 -8.27
C THR A 311 17.41 8.46 -9.64
N GLU A 312 16.42 7.74 -10.14
CA GLU A 312 15.87 7.97 -11.48
C GLU A 312 14.80 9.07 -11.53
N SER A 313 14.66 9.70 -12.69
CA SER A 313 13.59 10.69 -12.91
C SER A 313 12.21 10.01 -12.95
N ILE A 314 11.22 10.63 -12.35
CA ILE A 314 9.81 10.18 -12.41
C ILE A 314 9.21 10.40 -13.81
N PHE A 315 9.57 11.48 -14.49
CA PHE A 315 9.13 11.70 -15.87
C PHE A 315 10.19 11.23 -16.86
N VAL A 316 9.74 10.54 -17.91
CA VAL A 316 10.63 10.02 -18.96
C VAL A 316 10.16 10.45 -20.34
N ASN A 317 11.12 10.76 -21.23
CA ASN A 317 10.78 11.14 -22.59
C ASN A 317 10.32 9.93 -23.43
N ASN A 318 11.02 8.81 -23.28
CA ASN A 318 10.71 7.57 -23.98
C ASN A 318 10.14 6.58 -22.97
N TRP A 319 8.82 6.62 -22.80
CA TRP A 319 8.14 5.68 -21.93
C TRP A 319 8.05 4.31 -22.58
N THR A 320 8.34 3.28 -21.83
CA THR A 320 8.20 1.87 -22.26
C THR A 320 7.39 1.10 -21.22
N LEU A 321 6.55 0.20 -21.71
CA LEU A 321 5.79 -0.70 -20.86
C LEU A 321 6.76 -1.60 -20.10
N PRO A 322 6.72 -1.67 -18.75
CA PRO A 322 7.67 -2.49 -18.00
C PRO A 322 7.40 -3.99 -18.17
N ALA A 323 8.43 -4.82 -18.02
CA ALA A 323 8.36 -6.26 -18.19
C ALA A 323 7.30 -6.95 -17.32
N GLY A 324 7.03 -6.41 -16.13
CA GLY A 324 5.99 -6.91 -15.23
C GLY A 324 4.56 -6.47 -15.57
N ALA A 325 4.36 -5.64 -16.60
CA ALA A 325 3.01 -5.25 -17.04
C ALA A 325 2.24 -6.47 -17.53
N PHE A 326 0.97 -6.55 -17.12
CA PHE A 326 0.09 -7.69 -17.41
C PHE A 326 0.60 -9.03 -16.87
N GLY A 327 1.63 -9.03 -16.02
CA GLY A 327 2.07 -10.21 -15.32
C GLY A 327 0.98 -10.72 -14.37
N GLU A 328 1.00 -12.01 -14.04
CA GLU A 328 0.03 -12.61 -13.13
C GLU A 328 -0.04 -11.84 -11.81
N SER A 329 -1.09 -11.08 -11.65
CA SER A 329 -1.41 -10.46 -10.38
C SER A 329 -2.24 -11.43 -9.57
N CYS A 330 -1.62 -12.11 -8.59
CA CYS A 330 -2.39 -12.84 -7.60
C CYS A 330 -3.17 -11.83 -6.76
N GLY A 331 -4.39 -11.55 -7.16
CA GLY A 331 -5.33 -10.78 -6.37
C GLY A 331 -5.76 -11.56 -5.12
N PRO A 332 -6.29 -10.89 -4.08
CA PRO A 332 -6.91 -11.58 -2.97
C PRO A 332 -8.11 -12.40 -3.49
N VAL A 333 -8.10 -13.69 -3.19
CA VAL A 333 -9.18 -14.64 -3.47
C VAL A 333 -10.43 -14.24 -2.69
#